data_8ba17ddfb5b44875797ac1b29b449cfe
#
_entry.id   8ba17ddfb5b44875797ac1b29b449cfe
#
_cell.length_a   1.000
_cell.length_b   1.000
_cell.length_c   1.000
_cell.angle_alpha   90.00
_cell.angle_beta   90.00
_cell.angle_gamma   90.00
#
_symmetry.space_group_name_H-M   'P 1'
#
loop_
_entity.id
_entity.type
_entity.pdbx_description
1 polymer ?
#
loop_
_entity_poly.entity_id
_entity_poly.type
_entity_poly.pdbx_seq_one_letter_code
_entity_poly.pdbx_strand_id
1 'polypeptide(L)'
;MAKVFVINLERCSGCYNCQLACKDEHVENDWTPYAKPQPDTGHFWMRIVEMERGSIPKVKVTYLPLLCQHCDNAPCIPACPVRAIYKRADGLVVIDPTKCNGCRACIDACPYGVIYFNSQLNIAQKCTGCAHLLDGVGLGDGQPRKPRCVDSCPHEGEAIIFGEYEELRDLIAKAEVLHPEYGTRPRVYYLNLPKPFIAGEVYDPEEDEIIEGATVTAVDLSSGKTYSTTTDEFGDFWLKNLEWNKVYQVTIEHPKYMKKVLGAVATTKDTNLGPIPLYKKP
;
A
#
# COMPACT_ATOMS: atom_id res chain seq x y z
N MET A 1 -18.12 18.63 1.49
CA MET A 1 -18.02 17.23 1.95
C MET A 1 -16.59 16.77 1.69
N ALA A 2 -16.07 15.83 2.48
CA ALA A 2 -14.65 15.50 2.50
C ALA A 2 -14.35 14.30 1.60
N LYS A 3 -13.61 14.48 0.53
CA LYS A 3 -13.19 13.39 -0.38
C LYS A 3 -12.03 12.58 0.18
N VAL A 4 -12.08 11.27 -0.05
CA VAL A 4 -11.06 10.31 0.37
C VAL A 4 -10.86 9.22 -0.68
N PHE A 5 -9.69 8.58 -0.62
CA PHE A 5 -9.41 7.33 -1.33
C PHE A 5 -9.37 6.18 -0.32
N VAL A 6 -9.91 5.03 -0.69
CA VAL A 6 -9.70 3.76 0.01
C VAL A 6 -9.13 2.76 -1.00
N ILE A 7 -7.98 2.18 -0.69
CA ILE A 7 -7.25 1.27 -1.57
C ILE A 7 -7.17 -0.09 -0.90
N ASN A 8 -7.70 -1.11 -1.55
CA ASN A 8 -7.66 -2.49 -1.07
C ASN A 8 -6.55 -3.27 -1.79
N LEU A 9 -5.47 -3.58 -1.07
CA LEU A 9 -4.32 -4.25 -1.66
C LEU A 9 -4.58 -5.71 -2.02
N GLU A 10 -5.51 -6.37 -1.34
CA GLU A 10 -5.90 -7.75 -1.65
C GLU A 10 -6.59 -7.86 -3.02
N ARG A 11 -7.25 -6.79 -3.44
CA ARG A 11 -7.93 -6.70 -4.74
C ARG A 11 -7.03 -6.12 -5.84
N CYS A 12 -5.88 -5.58 -5.50
CA CYS A 12 -4.95 -5.01 -6.48
C CYS A 12 -4.13 -6.12 -7.15
N SER A 13 -4.35 -6.35 -8.44
CA SER A 13 -3.62 -7.34 -9.26
C SER A 13 -2.30 -6.81 -9.85
N GLY A 14 -1.93 -5.55 -9.59
CA GLY A 14 -0.73 -4.94 -10.19
C GLY A 14 -0.81 -4.73 -11.70
N CYS A 15 -2.00 -4.54 -12.27
CA CYS A 15 -2.18 -4.39 -13.72
C CYS A 15 -1.72 -3.05 -14.29
N TYR A 16 -1.33 -2.07 -13.47
CA TYR A 16 -0.86 -0.73 -13.85
C TYR A 16 -1.90 0.18 -14.55
N ASN A 17 -3.12 -0.25 -14.81
CA ASN A 17 -4.12 0.58 -15.51
C ASN A 17 -4.33 1.94 -14.84
N CYS A 18 -4.39 2.00 -13.51
CA CYS A 18 -4.53 3.26 -12.77
C CYS A 18 -3.33 4.21 -12.97
N GLN A 19 -2.12 3.66 -13.08
CA GLN A 19 -0.89 4.41 -13.33
C GLN A 19 -0.88 4.97 -14.76
N LEU A 20 -1.21 4.14 -15.74
CA LEU A 20 -1.27 4.54 -17.15
C LEU A 20 -2.39 5.54 -17.42
N ALA A 21 -3.59 5.30 -16.90
CA ALA A 21 -4.71 6.22 -17.04
C ALA A 21 -4.46 7.60 -16.38
N CYS A 22 -3.73 7.62 -15.24
CA CYS A 22 -3.30 8.88 -14.64
C CYS A 22 -2.27 9.61 -15.51
N LYS A 23 -1.40 8.88 -16.18
CA LYS A 23 -0.42 9.44 -17.12
C LYS A 23 -1.13 9.99 -18.37
N ASP A 24 -1.99 9.21 -18.97
CA ASP A 24 -2.78 9.56 -20.16
C ASP A 24 -3.62 10.83 -19.94
N GLU A 25 -4.29 10.91 -18.78
CA GLU A 25 -5.10 12.08 -18.42
C GLU A 25 -4.28 13.38 -18.32
N HIS A 26 -3.00 13.30 -17.96
CA HIS A 26 -2.22 14.48 -17.57
C HIS A 26 -1.02 14.75 -18.51
N VAL A 27 -0.64 13.83 -19.39
CA VAL A 27 0.36 14.11 -20.43
C VAL A 27 -0.27 14.97 -21.52
N GLU A 28 0.45 15.98 -22.01
CA GLU A 28 -0.02 16.94 -23.03
C GLU A 28 -1.26 17.78 -22.67
N ASN A 29 -2.04 17.40 -21.67
CA ASN A 29 -3.27 18.08 -21.27
C ASN A 29 -3.01 19.20 -20.24
N ASP A 30 -3.48 20.39 -20.56
CA ASP A 30 -3.44 21.57 -19.67
C ASP A 30 -4.78 21.71 -18.92
N TRP A 31 -4.76 21.41 -17.64
CA TRP A 31 -5.89 21.52 -16.74
C TRP A 31 -5.77 22.71 -15.78
N THR A 32 -5.22 23.86 -16.23
CA THR A 32 -5.11 25.07 -15.42
C THR A 32 -6.48 25.50 -14.87
N PRO A 33 -6.64 25.85 -13.59
CA PRO A 33 -5.60 26.02 -12.55
C PRO A 33 -5.26 24.75 -11.73
N TYR A 34 -5.71 23.57 -12.11
CA TYR A 34 -5.54 22.33 -11.35
C TYR A 34 -4.19 21.65 -11.61
N ALA A 35 -3.77 21.63 -12.87
CA ALA A 35 -2.52 21.01 -13.31
C ALA A 35 -2.05 21.55 -14.64
N LYS A 36 -0.75 21.49 -14.90
CA LYS A 36 -0.09 21.62 -16.18
C LYS A 36 0.32 20.23 -16.69
N PRO A 37 0.59 20.05 -17.98
CA PRO A 37 0.99 18.74 -18.53
C PRO A 37 2.14 18.09 -17.77
N GLN A 38 2.03 16.77 -17.56
CA GLN A 38 3.15 15.94 -17.09
C GLN A 38 4.19 15.80 -18.21
N PRO A 39 5.48 15.54 -17.87
CA PRO A 39 6.43 15.02 -18.85
C PRO A 39 5.99 13.66 -19.39
N ASP A 40 6.35 13.33 -20.61
CA ASP A 40 6.01 12.05 -21.28
C ASP A 40 6.51 10.84 -20.47
N THR A 41 7.68 10.96 -19.87
CA THR A 41 8.31 9.89 -19.09
C THR A 41 8.49 10.27 -17.62
N GLY A 42 8.56 9.26 -16.75
CA GLY A 42 8.65 9.46 -15.30
C GLY A 42 7.43 10.16 -14.70
N HIS A 43 7.55 10.70 -13.52
CA HIS A 43 6.52 11.48 -12.82
C HIS A 43 5.15 10.80 -12.77
N PHE A 44 5.09 9.55 -12.39
CA PHE A 44 3.81 8.87 -12.20
C PHE A 44 3.14 9.34 -10.91
N TRP A 45 2.14 10.22 -11.01
CA TRP A 45 1.42 10.78 -9.85
C TRP A 45 0.56 9.74 -9.12
N MET A 46 0.05 8.76 -9.84
CA MET A 46 -0.36 7.46 -9.35
C MET A 46 0.69 6.47 -9.83
N ARG A 47 1.36 5.75 -8.91
CA ARG A 47 2.33 4.72 -9.26
C ARG A 47 2.05 3.44 -8.50
N ILE A 48 2.33 2.32 -9.12
CA ILE A 48 2.33 1.03 -8.46
C ILE A 48 3.74 0.77 -7.92
N VAL A 49 3.84 0.53 -6.62
CA VAL A 49 5.08 0.08 -5.98
C VAL A 49 4.98 -1.42 -5.81
N GLU A 50 5.87 -2.15 -6.47
CA GLU A 50 6.02 -3.59 -6.30
C GLU A 50 6.88 -3.86 -5.07
N MET A 51 6.42 -4.77 -4.23
CA MET A 51 7.13 -5.20 -3.04
C MET A 51 7.28 -6.71 -3.07
N GLU A 52 8.48 -7.19 -3.37
CA GLU A 52 8.84 -8.59 -3.19
C GLU A 52 9.21 -8.83 -1.73
N ARG A 53 8.60 -9.85 -1.13
CA ARG A 53 8.69 -10.13 0.30
C ARG A 53 8.96 -11.60 0.55
N GLY A 54 9.82 -11.88 1.55
CA GLY A 54 10.24 -13.24 1.87
C GLY A 54 11.56 -13.61 1.17
N SER A 55 11.80 -14.89 1.02
CA SER A 55 12.96 -15.46 0.31
C SER A 55 12.57 -16.76 -0.38
N ILE A 56 13.21 -17.06 -1.51
CA ILE A 56 12.97 -18.29 -2.27
C ILE A 56 13.11 -19.52 -1.35
N PRO A 57 12.16 -20.49 -1.45
CA PRO A 57 10.99 -20.53 -2.34
C PRO A 57 9.74 -19.82 -1.80
N LYS A 58 9.78 -19.24 -0.60
CA LYS A 58 8.64 -18.63 0.08
C LYS A 58 8.61 -17.11 -0.18
N VAL A 59 8.17 -16.71 -1.37
CA VAL A 59 8.08 -15.31 -1.80
C VAL A 59 6.63 -14.88 -1.97
N LYS A 60 6.35 -13.62 -1.63
CA LYS A 60 5.10 -12.94 -1.95
C LYS A 60 5.38 -11.62 -2.62
N VAL A 61 4.62 -11.32 -3.66
CA VAL A 61 4.59 -10.00 -4.30
C VAL A 61 3.33 -9.27 -3.87
N THR A 62 3.48 -8.00 -3.53
CA THR A 62 2.37 -7.11 -3.19
C THR A 62 2.50 -5.83 -4.00
N TYR A 63 1.40 -5.34 -4.52
CA TYR A 63 1.31 -4.12 -5.29
C TYR A 63 0.67 -3.03 -4.45
N LEU A 64 1.38 -1.91 -4.26
CA LEU A 64 0.90 -0.76 -3.50
C LEU A 64 0.67 0.42 -4.44
N PRO A 65 -0.59 0.77 -4.76
CA PRO A 65 -0.90 2.03 -5.43
C PRO A 65 -0.54 3.21 -4.53
N LEU A 66 0.46 3.99 -4.93
CA LEU A 66 0.96 5.14 -4.18
C LEU A 66 0.67 6.44 -4.93
N LEU A 67 0.00 7.36 -4.27
CA LEU A 67 -0.36 8.68 -4.79
C LEU A 67 -0.17 9.74 -3.70
N CYS A 68 -0.42 11.01 -4.02
CA CYS A 68 -0.47 12.05 -2.99
C CYS A 68 -1.48 11.66 -1.91
N GLN A 69 -1.07 11.72 -0.66
CA GLN A 69 -1.90 11.33 0.48
C GLN A 69 -2.97 12.38 0.85
N HIS A 70 -3.02 13.53 0.19
CA HIS A 70 -3.96 14.64 0.42
C HIS A 70 -4.14 14.97 1.91
N CYS A 71 -3.03 15.03 2.63
CA CYS A 71 -2.96 15.12 4.09
C CYS A 71 -3.81 16.26 4.68
N ASP A 72 -4.40 16.04 5.86
CA ASP A 72 -5.05 17.11 6.62
C ASP A 72 -4.01 18.07 7.20
N ASN A 73 -2.90 17.52 7.71
CA ASN A 73 -1.72 18.27 8.14
C ASN A 73 -0.66 18.21 7.05
N ALA A 74 -0.92 18.80 5.89
CA ALA A 74 -0.03 18.71 4.72
C ALA A 74 1.23 19.59 4.90
N PRO A 75 2.43 19.02 5.15
CA PRO A 75 3.65 19.81 5.38
C PRO A 75 4.09 20.58 4.14
N CYS A 76 3.70 20.18 2.96
CA CYS A 76 3.97 20.88 1.71
C CYS A 76 3.27 22.24 1.60
N ILE A 77 2.16 22.48 2.32
CA ILE A 77 1.43 23.75 2.28
C ILE A 77 2.25 24.87 2.94
N PRO A 78 2.64 24.78 4.22
CA PRO A 78 3.44 25.83 4.86
C PRO A 78 4.85 25.94 4.26
N ALA A 79 5.38 24.88 3.64
CA ALA A 79 6.68 24.93 2.97
C ALA A 79 6.68 25.74 1.67
N CYS A 80 5.50 26.06 1.11
CA CYS A 80 5.41 26.81 -0.15
C CYS A 80 5.47 28.33 0.07
N PRO A 81 6.59 29.01 -0.26
CA PRO A 81 6.75 30.43 0.02
C PRO A 81 5.81 31.33 -0.79
N VAL A 82 5.37 30.87 -1.95
CA VAL A 82 4.46 31.60 -2.85
C VAL A 82 3.00 31.19 -2.69
N ARG A 83 2.68 30.35 -1.71
CA ARG A 83 1.32 29.86 -1.43
C ARG A 83 0.62 29.25 -2.65
N ALA A 84 1.39 28.59 -3.52
CA ALA A 84 0.84 27.86 -4.67
C ALA A 84 0.11 26.58 -4.24
N ILE A 85 0.43 26.03 -3.07
CA ILE A 85 -0.19 24.79 -2.56
C ILE A 85 -1.29 25.14 -1.58
N TYR A 86 -2.46 24.58 -1.82
CA TYR A 86 -3.63 24.85 -0.99
C TYR A 86 -4.49 23.59 -0.81
N LYS A 87 -5.31 23.60 0.23
CA LYS A 87 -6.32 22.60 0.48
C LYS A 87 -7.68 23.09 -0.02
N ARG A 88 -8.32 22.30 -0.88
CA ARG A 88 -9.67 22.56 -1.39
C ARG A 88 -10.71 22.32 -0.30
N ALA A 89 -11.92 22.83 -0.52
CA ALA A 89 -13.05 22.63 0.39
C ALA A 89 -13.45 21.12 0.53
N ASP A 90 -13.19 20.33 -0.51
CA ASP A 90 -13.39 18.87 -0.51
C ASP A 90 -12.24 18.11 0.17
N GLY A 91 -11.21 18.80 0.66
CA GLY A 91 -10.09 18.24 1.38
C GLY A 91 -8.92 17.77 0.51
N LEU A 92 -9.02 17.84 -0.82
CA LEU A 92 -7.90 17.53 -1.69
C LEU A 92 -6.85 18.65 -1.62
N VAL A 93 -5.57 18.28 -1.64
CA VAL A 93 -4.46 19.22 -1.68
C VAL A 93 -3.99 19.34 -3.13
N VAL A 94 -3.95 20.57 -3.66
CA VAL A 94 -3.62 20.87 -5.06
C VAL A 94 -2.49 21.90 -5.09
N ILE A 95 -1.69 21.86 -6.16
CA ILE A 95 -0.69 22.89 -6.49
C ILE A 95 -1.26 23.70 -7.67
N ASP A 96 -1.45 24.99 -7.47
CA ASP A 96 -1.76 25.90 -8.55
C ASP A 96 -0.49 26.14 -9.39
N PRO A 97 -0.43 25.62 -10.62
CA PRO A 97 0.78 25.71 -11.44
C PRO A 97 1.09 27.14 -11.88
N THR A 98 0.10 28.05 -11.86
CA THR A 98 0.29 29.45 -12.27
C THR A 98 1.02 30.27 -11.21
N LYS A 99 0.98 29.82 -9.94
CA LYS A 99 1.65 30.45 -8.80
C LYS A 99 2.98 29.82 -8.47
N CYS A 100 3.23 28.59 -8.93
CA CYS A 100 4.44 27.84 -8.60
C CYS A 100 5.67 28.49 -9.25
N ASN A 101 6.67 28.81 -8.45
CA ASN A 101 7.94 29.41 -8.90
C ASN A 101 9.11 28.41 -9.00
N GLY A 102 8.86 27.11 -8.83
CA GLY A 102 9.86 26.06 -8.99
C GLY A 102 10.85 25.94 -7.82
N CYS A 103 10.58 26.50 -6.65
CA CYS A 103 11.51 26.50 -5.51
C CYS A 103 11.80 25.11 -4.90
N ARG A 104 11.03 24.08 -5.21
CA ARG A 104 11.14 22.66 -4.78
C ARG A 104 10.94 22.41 -3.28
N ALA A 105 10.78 23.38 -2.43
CA ALA A 105 10.64 23.22 -0.97
C ALA A 105 9.52 22.23 -0.56
N CYS A 106 8.47 22.12 -1.35
CA CYS A 106 7.39 21.16 -1.12
C CYS A 106 7.81 19.70 -1.37
N ILE A 107 8.81 19.46 -2.22
CA ILE A 107 9.35 18.13 -2.50
C ILE A 107 10.08 17.61 -1.27
N ASP A 108 10.96 18.45 -0.71
CA ASP A 108 11.73 18.10 0.49
C ASP A 108 10.84 17.96 1.73
N ALA A 109 9.74 18.74 1.79
CA ALA A 109 8.77 18.68 2.89
C ALA A 109 7.85 17.47 2.83
N CYS A 110 7.72 16.76 1.68
CA CYS A 110 6.80 15.64 1.53
C CYS A 110 7.42 14.33 2.01
N PRO A 111 7.00 13.76 3.16
CA PRO A 111 7.61 12.53 3.67
C PRO A 111 7.28 11.28 2.82
N TYR A 112 6.28 11.37 1.93
CA TYR A 112 5.88 10.27 1.05
C TYR A 112 6.61 10.24 -0.30
N GLY A 113 7.38 11.27 -0.64
CA GLY A 113 8.12 11.33 -1.91
C GLY A 113 7.21 11.31 -3.15
N VAL A 114 6.04 11.93 -3.10
CA VAL A 114 5.02 11.90 -4.16
C VAL A 114 4.80 13.25 -4.84
N ILE A 115 5.74 14.17 -4.67
CA ILE A 115 5.79 15.46 -5.39
C ILE A 115 7.00 15.42 -6.32
N TYR A 116 6.79 15.73 -7.58
CA TYR A 116 7.78 15.66 -8.64
C TYR A 116 8.12 17.05 -9.15
N PHE A 117 9.31 17.22 -9.71
CA PHE A 117 9.72 18.48 -10.33
C PHE A 117 9.71 18.36 -11.85
N ASN A 118 8.86 19.11 -12.50
CA ASN A 118 8.86 19.26 -13.95
C ASN A 118 9.87 20.33 -14.35
N SER A 119 11.02 19.90 -14.87
CA SER A 119 12.12 20.80 -15.25
C SER A 119 11.83 21.62 -16.51
N GLN A 120 10.98 21.11 -17.40
CA GLN A 120 10.60 21.83 -18.63
C GLN A 120 9.72 23.05 -18.31
N LEU A 121 8.78 22.88 -17.38
CA LEU A 121 7.87 23.93 -16.95
C LEU A 121 8.37 24.70 -15.71
N ASN A 122 9.45 24.24 -15.09
CA ASN A 122 10.00 24.78 -13.83
C ASN A 122 8.96 24.85 -12.69
N ILE A 123 8.15 23.79 -12.51
CA ILE A 123 7.11 23.71 -11.48
C ILE A 123 7.14 22.36 -10.75
N ALA A 124 6.58 22.36 -9.54
CA ALA A 124 6.29 21.13 -8.81
C ALA A 124 4.92 20.58 -9.22
N GLN A 125 4.82 19.26 -9.36
CA GLN A 125 3.62 18.55 -9.78
C GLN A 125 3.37 17.32 -8.89
N LYS A 126 2.10 16.94 -8.71
CA LYS A 126 1.68 15.75 -7.97
C LYS A 126 0.24 15.37 -8.32
N CYS A 127 -0.23 14.22 -7.84
CA CYS A 127 -1.64 13.85 -7.93
C CYS A 127 -2.53 15.00 -7.43
N THR A 128 -3.52 15.37 -8.23
CA THR A 128 -4.53 16.41 -7.93
C THR A 128 -5.85 15.80 -7.43
N GLY A 129 -5.97 14.45 -7.39
CA GLY A 129 -7.25 13.76 -7.24
C GLY A 129 -8.18 13.96 -8.43
N CYS A 130 -7.61 14.32 -9.59
CA CYS A 130 -8.35 14.74 -10.79
C CYS A 130 -9.39 15.82 -10.48
N ALA A 131 -9.00 16.84 -9.73
CA ALA A 131 -9.89 17.93 -9.28
C ALA A 131 -10.64 18.59 -10.45
N HIS A 132 -10.03 18.70 -11.64
CA HIS A 132 -10.67 19.17 -12.86
C HIS A 132 -11.86 18.31 -13.27
N LEU A 133 -11.76 16.98 -13.19
CA LEU A 133 -12.86 16.06 -13.49
C LEU A 133 -13.97 16.15 -12.45
N LEU A 134 -13.60 16.29 -11.17
CA LEU A 134 -14.57 16.46 -10.07
C LEU A 134 -15.39 17.73 -10.23
N ASP A 135 -14.79 18.78 -10.81
CA ASP A 135 -15.44 20.06 -11.08
C ASP A 135 -16.11 20.11 -12.47
N GLY A 136 -16.18 18.97 -13.19
CA GLY A 136 -16.81 18.87 -14.51
C GLY A 136 -15.99 19.48 -15.64
N VAL A 137 -14.70 19.73 -15.42
CA VAL A 137 -13.77 20.18 -16.47
C VAL A 137 -13.13 18.93 -17.10
N GLY A 138 -13.09 18.83 -18.39
CA GLY A 138 -12.45 17.71 -19.07
C GLY A 138 -13.11 17.42 -20.42
N LEU A 139 -14.27 16.80 -20.44
CA LEU A 139 -14.97 16.49 -21.70
C LEU A 139 -15.85 17.62 -22.25
N GLY A 140 -15.87 18.76 -21.56
CA GLY A 140 -16.65 19.93 -21.99
C GLY A 140 -18.16 19.84 -21.77
N ASP A 141 -18.65 18.79 -21.13
CA ASP A 141 -20.07 18.56 -20.82
C ASP A 141 -20.50 19.09 -19.46
N GLY A 142 -19.54 19.59 -18.65
CA GLY A 142 -19.78 20.15 -17.31
C GLY A 142 -20.16 19.09 -16.25
N GLN A 143 -20.05 17.79 -16.57
CA GLN A 143 -20.47 16.74 -15.66
C GLN A 143 -19.29 16.28 -14.78
N PRO A 144 -19.45 16.29 -13.44
CA PRO A 144 -18.46 15.74 -12.51
C PRO A 144 -18.20 14.25 -12.77
N ARG A 145 -16.92 13.87 -12.73
CA ARG A 145 -16.47 12.50 -12.96
C ARG A 145 -15.53 12.05 -11.84
N LYS A 146 -15.41 10.73 -11.69
CA LYS A 146 -14.42 10.13 -10.79
C LYS A 146 -12.99 10.37 -11.25
N PRO A 147 -11.99 10.28 -10.36
CA PRO A 147 -10.58 10.28 -10.76
C PRO A 147 -10.27 9.15 -11.75
N ARG A 148 -9.45 9.42 -12.77
CA ARG A 148 -9.15 8.46 -13.85
C ARG A 148 -8.59 7.12 -13.33
N CYS A 149 -7.77 7.14 -12.30
CA CYS A 149 -7.24 5.92 -11.68
C CYS A 149 -8.32 5.04 -11.04
N VAL A 150 -9.44 5.62 -10.61
CA VAL A 150 -10.60 4.89 -10.07
C VAL A 150 -11.43 4.31 -11.21
N ASP A 151 -11.72 5.14 -12.20
CA ASP A 151 -12.55 4.81 -13.36
C ASP A 151 -11.91 3.71 -14.24
N SER A 152 -10.58 3.72 -14.37
CA SER A 152 -9.83 2.75 -15.17
C SER A 152 -9.48 1.45 -14.44
N CYS A 153 -9.79 1.34 -13.14
CA CYS A 153 -9.46 0.14 -12.39
C CYS A 153 -10.36 -1.03 -12.83
N PRO A 154 -9.81 -2.18 -13.30
CA PRO A 154 -10.63 -3.32 -13.75
C PRO A 154 -11.38 -4.00 -12.59
N HIS A 155 -10.97 -3.73 -11.34
CA HIS A 155 -11.66 -4.15 -10.12
C HIS A 155 -12.56 -3.02 -9.62
N GLU A 156 -13.58 -2.66 -10.39
CA GLU A 156 -14.49 -1.55 -10.14
C GLU A 156 -15.04 -1.54 -8.71
N GLY A 157 -14.78 -0.41 -8.00
CA GLY A 157 -15.26 -0.22 -6.64
C GLY A 157 -14.66 -1.15 -5.58
N GLU A 158 -13.69 -1.99 -5.91
CA GLU A 158 -13.09 -2.93 -4.96
C GLU A 158 -11.62 -2.63 -4.65
N ALA A 159 -10.79 -2.33 -5.66
CA ALA A 159 -9.35 -2.11 -5.45
C ALA A 159 -9.00 -0.65 -5.20
N ILE A 160 -9.59 0.31 -5.94
CA ILE A 160 -9.44 1.74 -5.72
C ILE A 160 -10.83 2.36 -5.62
N ILE A 161 -11.18 2.87 -4.45
CA ILE A 161 -12.46 3.46 -4.15
C ILE A 161 -12.25 4.95 -3.87
N PHE A 162 -13.14 5.79 -4.37
CA PHE A 162 -13.13 7.22 -4.13
C PHE A 162 -14.54 7.72 -3.86
N GLY A 163 -14.71 8.48 -2.79
CA GLY A 163 -16.02 8.99 -2.38
C GLY A 163 -15.95 9.98 -1.23
N GLU A 164 -17.11 10.26 -0.67
CA GLU A 164 -17.21 11.07 0.56
C GLU A 164 -16.75 10.26 1.77
N TYR A 165 -16.11 10.92 2.72
CA TYR A 165 -15.65 10.28 3.96
C TYR A 165 -16.79 9.54 4.68
N GLU A 166 -17.96 10.17 4.79
CA GLU A 166 -19.11 9.59 5.50
C GLU A 166 -19.68 8.35 4.80
N GLU A 167 -19.67 8.33 3.46
CA GLU A 167 -20.10 7.17 2.68
C GLU A 167 -19.18 5.98 2.84
N LEU A 168 -17.88 6.24 3.03
CA LEU A 168 -16.83 5.22 3.13
C LEU A 168 -16.41 4.92 4.57
N ARG A 169 -17.11 5.46 5.57
CA ARG A 169 -16.72 5.39 6.99
C ARG A 169 -16.50 3.95 7.49
N ASP A 170 -17.33 3.01 7.07
CA ASP A 170 -17.23 1.62 7.51
C ASP A 170 -16.01 0.89 6.90
N LEU A 171 -15.59 1.29 5.70
CA LEU A 171 -14.35 0.81 5.09
C LEU A 171 -13.14 1.46 5.75
N ILE A 172 -13.21 2.77 6.01
CA ILE A 172 -12.15 3.54 6.66
C ILE A 172 -11.88 3.02 8.06
N ALA A 173 -12.92 2.62 8.81
CA ALA A 173 -12.77 2.05 10.14
C ALA A 173 -11.96 0.74 10.18
N LYS A 174 -11.85 0.03 9.04
CA LYS A 174 -11.07 -1.21 8.88
C LYS A 174 -9.72 -0.97 8.20
N ALA A 175 -9.46 0.24 7.74
CA ALA A 175 -8.29 0.59 6.96
C ALA A 175 -7.21 1.23 7.84
N GLU A 176 -5.99 1.18 7.33
CA GLU A 176 -4.81 1.80 7.93
C GLU A 176 -4.33 2.95 7.03
N VAL A 177 -3.55 3.88 7.55
CA VAL A 177 -2.87 4.91 6.75
C VAL A 177 -1.40 4.56 6.63
N LEU A 178 -0.76 5.00 5.55
CA LEU A 178 0.69 4.86 5.41
C LEU A 178 1.39 5.80 6.40
N HIS A 179 2.36 5.26 7.13
CA HIS A 179 3.25 6.02 8.00
C HIS A 179 2.51 6.95 8.99
N PRO A 180 1.66 6.40 9.89
CA PRO A 180 0.95 7.20 10.89
C PRO A 180 1.90 8.02 11.77
N GLU A 181 3.14 7.57 11.94
CA GLU A 181 4.21 8.25 12.68
C GLU A 181 4.59 9.62 12.09
N TYR A 182 4.28 9.90 10.82
CA TYR A 182 4.52 11.21 10.21
C TYR A 182 3.56 12.31 10.70
N GLY A 183 2.47 11.94 11.37
CA GLY A 183 1.49 12.88 11.91
C GLY A 183 0.75 13.72 10.88
N THR A 184 0.83 13.37 9.60
CA THR A 184 0.28 14.15 8.48
C THR A 184 -1.22 13.99 8.29
N ARG A 185 -1.85 13.02 8.93
CA ARG A 185 -3.29 12.71 8.83
C ARG A 185 -3.73 12.53 7.36
N PRO A 186 -3.31 11.42 6.70
CA PRO A 186 -3.65 11.15 5.30
C PRO A 186 -5.16 11.01 5.05
N ARG A 187 -5.59 11.34 3.82
CA ARG A 187 -6.93 11.06 3.28
C ARG A 187 -6.95 9.90 2.30
N VAL A 188 -5.86 9.14 2.23
CA VAL A 188 -5.75 7.88 1.50
C VAL A 188 -5.62 6.79 2.54
N TYR A 189 -6.56 5.86 2.53
CA TYR A 189 -6.66 4.75 3.46
C TYR A 189 -6.38 3.45 2.74
N TYR A 190 -5.75 2.50 3.42
CA TYR A 190 -5.35 1.23 2.83
C TYR A 190 -5.96 0.07 3.60
N LEU A 191 -6.68 -0.80 2.91
CA LEU A 191 -7.13 -2.10 3.42
C LEU A 191 -6.07 -3.16 3.09
N ASN A 192 -5.86 -4.08 4.02
CA ASN A 192 -4.98 -5.22 3.85
C ASN A 192 -3.53 -4.83 3.54
N LEU A 193 -2.98 -3.82 4.23
CA LEU A 193 -1.55 -3.53 4.19
C LEU A 193 -0.75 -4.78 4.54
N PRO A 194 0.36 -5.05 3.84
CA PRO A 194 1.14 -6.26 4.05
C PRO A 194 1.63 -6.37 5.50
N LYS A 195 1.24 -7.44 6.18
CA LYS A 195 1.74 -7.82 7.49
C LYS A 195 2.80 -8.91 7.34
N PRO A 196 3.76 -9.03 8.26
CA PRO A 196 4.80 -10.03 8.17
C PRO A 196 4.24 -11.44 8.23
N PHE A 197 5.01 -12.36 7.68
CA PHE A 197 4.75 -13.79 7.77
C PHE A 197 6.00 -14.55 8.23
N ILE A 198 5.75 -15.76 8.79
CA ILE A 198 6.75 -16.78 9.02
C ILE A 198 6.29 -18.00 8.19
N ALA A 199 7.16 -18.51 7.35
CA ALA A 199 6.90 -19.66 6.50
C ALA A 199 7.99 -20.72 6.66
N GLY A 200 7.70 -21.94 6.23
CA GLY A 200 8.66 -23.04 6.23
C GLY A 200 8.03 -24.29 5.64
N GLU A 201 8.77 -25.37 5.64
CA GLU A 201 8.39 -26.70 5.18
C GLU A 201 8.68 -27.70 6.29
N VAL A 202 7.80 -28.68 6.49
CA VAL A 202 7.95 -29.72 7.53
C VAL A 202 8.07 -31.08 6.87
N TYR A 203 9.10 -31.84 7.24
CA TYR A 203 9.39 -33.14 6.63
C TYR A 203 9.88 -34.19 7.65
N ASP A 204 9.76 -35.47 7.28
CA ASP A 204 10.31 -36.61 7.98
C ASP A 204 11.69 -36.93 7.38
N PRO A 205 12.81 -36.74 8.12
CA PRO A 205 14.13 -36.98 7.59
C PRO A 205 14.51 -38.46 7.47
N GLU A 206 13.75 -39.38 8.09
CA GLU A 206 14.00 -40.82 8.02
C GLU A 206 13.35 -41.46 6.80
N GLU A 207 12.17 -40.96 6.40
CA GLU A 207 11.44 -41.45 5.21
C GLU A 207 11.62 -40.55 3.99
N ASP A 208 12.26 -39.40 4.14
CA ASP A 208 12.42 -38.36 3.10
C ASP A 208 11.06 -37.94 2.51
N GLU A 209 10.04 -37.85 3.37
CA GLU A 209 8.67 -37.48 3.02
C GLU A 209 8.24 -36.18 3.69
N ILE A 210 7.35 -35.47 3.03
CA ILE A 210 6.74 -34.26 3.57
C ILE A 210 5.69 -34.62 4.64
N ILE A 211 5.44 -33.70 5.60
CA ILE A 211 4.44 -33.91 6.65
C ILE A 211 3.28 -32.94 6.45
N GLU A 212 2.17 -33.46 5.94
CA GLU A 212 0.89 -32.76 5.84
C GLU A 212 0.16 -32.74 7.19
N GLY A 213 -0.61 -31.68 7.45
CA GLY A 213 -1.51 -31.57 8.60
C GLY A 213 -0.81 -31.27 9.94
N ALA A 214 0.48 -31.00 9.95
CA ALA A 214 1.16 -30.56 11.17
C ALA A 214 0.66 -29.16 11.57
N THR A 215 0.27 -29.01 12.83
CA THR A 215 -0.15 -27.72 13.40
C THR A 215 1.07 -26.87 13.73
N VAL A 216 1.16 -25.70 13.14
CA VAL A 216 2.22 -24.73 13.42
C VAL A 216 1.62 -23.54 14.15
N THR A 217 2.15 -23.24 15.33
CA THR A 217 1.67 -22.17 16.21
C THR A 217 2.79 -21.18 16.51
N ALA A 218 2.50 -19.89 16.36
CA ALA A 218 3.38 -18.81 16.78
C ALA A 218 2.76 -18.04 17.94
N VAL A 219 3.49 -17.86 19.02
CA VAL A 219 3.08 -17.11 20.21
C VAL A 219 3.97 -15.86 20.31
N ASP A 220 3.37 -14.68 20.28
CA ASP A 220 4.07 -13.43 20.55
C ASP A 220 4.58 -13.41 22.00
N LEU A 221 5.87 -13.33 22.18
CA LEU A 221 6.50 -13.38 23.50
C LEU A 221 6.20 -12.14 24.36
N SER A 222 5.76 -11.04 23.76
CA SER A 222 5.44 -9.80 24.47
C SER A 222 3.98 -9.71 24.92
N SER A 223 3.04 -10.23 24.13
CA SER A 223 1.60 -10.11 24.38
C SER A 223 0.89 -11.43 24.67
N GLY A 224 1.54 -12.58 24.38
CA GLY A 224 0.91 -13.90 24.45
C GLY A 224 -0.09 -14.19 23.33
N LYS A 225 -0.26 -13.26 22.36
CA LYS A 225 -1.15 -13.46 21.22
C LYS A 225 -0.67 -14.62 20.35
N THR A 226 -1.62 -15.47 19.97
CA THR A 226 -1.34 -16.72 19.26
C THR A 226 -1.86 -16.67 17.84
N TYR A 227 -1.07 -17.20 16.91
CA TYR A 227 -1.41 -17.41 15.51
C TYR A 227 -1.16 -18.87 15.17
N SER A 228 -2.02 -19.49 14.37
CA SER A 228 -1.90 -20.91 14.02
C SER A 228 -2.23 -21.16 12.56
N THR A 229 -1.60 -22.17 11.99
CA THR A 229 -1.85 -22.71 10.65
C THR A 229 -1.53 -24.19 10.62
N THR A 230 -1.82 -24.88 9.52
CA THR A 230 -1.43 -26.28 9.29
C THR A 230 -0.55 -26.37 8.06
N THR A 231 0.30 -27.39 8.01
CA THR A 231 1.04 -27.71 6.78
C THR A 231 0.11 -28.27 5.72
N ASP A 232 0.32 -27.88 4.47
CA ASP A 232 -0.41 -28.35 3.30
C ASP A 232 0.14 -29.67 2.74
N GLU A 233 -0.37 -30.09 1.59
CA GLU A 233 0.02 -31.32 0.87
C GLU A 233 1.49 -31.36 0.42
N PHE A 234 2.18 -30.23 0.47
CA PHE A 234 3.62 -30.10 0.20
C PHE A 234 4.46 -29.95 1.47
N GLY A 235 3.85 -30.10 2.65
CA GLY A 235 4.50 -29.86 3.94
C GLY A 235 4.72 -28.38 4.25
N ASP A 236 4.20 -27.49 3.41
CA ASP A 236 4.39 -26.04 3.52
C ASP A 236 3.45 -25.39 4.51
N PHE A 237 3.96 -24.43 5.27
CA PHE A 237 3.12 -23.58 6.13
C PHE A 237 3.41 -22.10 5.96
N TRP A 238 2.37 -21.28 6.25
CA TRP A 238 2.42 -19.83 6.26
C TRP A 238 1.66 -19.28 7.46
N LEU A 239 2.37 -18.83 8.46
CA LEU A 239 1.82 -18.03 9.57
C LEU A 239 1.72 -16.57 9.09
N LYS A 240 0.52 -16.16 8.69
CA LYS A 240 0.23 -14.85 8.08
C LYS A 240 -0.29 -13.85 9.12
N ASN A 241 -0.33 -12.56 8.74
CA ASN A 241 -0.93 -11.48 9.53
C ASN A 241 -0.29 -11.26 10.90
N LEU A 242 0.98 -11.57 11.02
CA LEU A 242 1.76 -11.29 12.22
C LEU A 242 1.96 -9.77 12.40
N GLU A 243 2.47 -9.36 13.54
CA GLU A 243 2.79 -7.95 13.79
C GLU A 243 4.27 -7.68 13.51
N TRP A 244 4.58 -6.49 12.97
CA TRP A 244 5.95 -6.06 12.72
C TRP A 244 6.72 -5.83 14.03
N ASN A 245 8.03 -6.11 14.00
CA ASN A 245 8.95 -5.87 15.11
C ASN A 245 8.56 -6.61 16.40
N LYS A 246 8.01 -7.82 16.25
CA LYS A 246 7.70 -8.73 17.34
C LYS A 246 8.62 -9.95 17.31
N VAL A 247 8.64 -10.68 18.41
CA VAL A 247 9.38 -11.94 18.53
C VAL A 247 8.40 -13.04 18.90
N TYR A 248 8.41 -14.11 18.11
CA TYR A 248 7.50 -15.22 18.26
C TYR A 248 8.25 -16.49 18.66
N GLN A 249 7.68 -17.28 19.58
CA GLN A 249 8.02 -18.67 19.74
C GLN A 249 7.18 -19.49 18.78
N VAL A 250 7.84 -20.25 17.88
CA VAL A 250 7.14 -21.11 16.92
C VAL A 250 7.20 -22.55 17.40
N THR A 251 6.07 -23.22 17.38
CA THR A 251 5.91 -24.62 17.79
C THR A 251 5.22 -25.41 16.68
N ILE A 252 5.71 -26.63 16.43
CA ILE A 252 5.14 -27.54 15.43
C ILE A 252 4.72 -28.82 16.14
N GLU A 253 3.49 -29.24 15.93
CA GLU A 253 2.88 -30.43 16.55
C GLU A 253 2.16 -31.29 15.51
N HIS A 254 2.38 -32.59 15.60
CA HIS A 254 1.67 -33.57 14.80
C HIS A 254 1.41 -34.85 15.63
N PRO A 255 0.28 -35.55 15.45
CA PRO A 255 -0.06 -36.74 16.26
C PRO A 255 1.01 -37.82 16.28
N LYS A 256 1.66 -38.08 15.15
CA LYS A 256 2.66 -39.15 14.97
C LYS A 256 4.10 -38.73 15.28
N TYR A 257 4.39 -37.44 15.40
CA TYR A 257 5.75 -36.90 15.53
C TYR A 257 5.98 -36.22 16.88
N MET A 258 7.23 -36.15 17.29
CA MET A 258 7.62 -35.41 18.48
C MET A 258 7.40 -33.91 18.24
N LYS A 259 6.91 -33.23 19.29
CA LYS A 259 6.74 -31.77 19.27
C LYS A 259 8.08 -31.08 19.04
N LYS A 260 8.11 -30.16 18.08
CA LYS A 260 9.26 -29.29 17.80
C LYS A 260 8.98 -27.89 18.28
N VAL A 261 9.90 -27.35 19.06
CA VAL A 261 9.88 -25.94 19.45
C VAL A 261 11.07 -25.27 18.79
N LEU A 262 10.78 -24.28 17.97
CA LEU A 262 11.79 -23.42 17.34
C LEU A 262 12.05 -22.23 18.27
N GLY A 263 13.27 -21.72 18.24
CA GLY A 263 13.66 -20.57 19.04
C GLY A 263 12.89 -19.29 18.70
N ALA A 264 13.33 -18.19 19.25
CA ALA A 264 12.75 -16.87 18.99
C ALA A 264 12.89 -16.46 17.53
N VAL A 265 11.77 -16.21 16.84
CA VAL A 265 11.72 -15.77 15.45
C VAL A 265 11.25 -14.32 15.41
N ALA A 266 12.10 -13.42 14.92
CA ALA A 266 11.77 -11.99 14.83
C ALA A 266 11.07 -11.65 13.51
N THR A 267 10.07 -10.78 13.57
CA THR A 267 9.33 -10.25 12.41
C THR A 267 9.79 -8.85 12.02
N THR A 268 11.09 -8.58 12.05
CA THR A 268 11.68 -7.38 11.44
C THR A 268 11.65 -7.42 9.92
N LYS A 269 11.48 -8.63 9.37
CA LYS A 269 11.24 -8.95 7.97
C LYS A 269 10.40 -10.22 7.87
N ASP A 270 9.89 -10.52 6.69
CA ASP A 270 9.32 -11.82 6.39
C ASP A 270 10.38 -12.92 6.53
N THR A 271 10.03 -14.00 7.20
CA THR A 271 11.00 -15.03 7.56
C THR A 271 10.62 -16.38 6.94
N ASN A 272 11.53 -16.93 6.15
CA ASN A 272 11.47 -18.32 5.73
C ASN A 272 12.41 -19.15 6.63
N LEU A 273 11.85 -20.13 7.34
CA LEU A 273 12.59 -21.01 8.24
C LEU A 273 13.25 -22.18 7.52
N GLY A 274 12.96 -22.33 6.20
CA GLY A 274 13.43 -23.47 5.41
C GLY A 274 12.80 -24.80 5.81
N PRO A 275 13.44 -25.93 5.45
CA PRO A 275 12.98 -27.26 5.80
C PRO A 275 13.23 -27.57 7.30
N ILE A 276 12.20 -28.07 7.96
CA ILE A 276 12.19 -28.35 9.40
C ILE A 276 11.92 -29.84 9.63
N PRO A 277 12.90 -30.61 10.12
CA PRO A 277 12.71 -32.03 10.37
C PRO A 277 11.86 -32.28 11.63
N LEU A 278 10.92 -33.20 11.54
CA LEU A 278 10.25 -33.83 12.69
C LEU A 278 10.58 -35.32 12.76
N TYR A 279 10.75 -35.85 13.94
CA TYR A 279 11.04 -37.25 14.21
C TYR A 279 9.83 -37.94 14.79
N LYS A 280 9.58 -39.18 14.40
CA LYS A 280 8.45 -40.00 14.91
C LYS A 280 8.53 -40.15 16.43
N LYS A 281 7.37 -40.28 17.04
CA LYS A 281 7.27 -40.68 18.44
C LYS A 281 7.73 -42.13 18.59
N PRO A 282 8.41 -42.46 19.68
CA PRO A 282 8.83 -43.85 19.97
C PRO A 282 7.64 -44.79 20.12
#